data_986b054c3ef7de51f7b7e83c92f2d869
#
_entry.id   986b054c3ef7de51f7b7e83c92f2d869
#
_cell.length_a   1.000
_cell.length_b   1.000
_cell.length_c   1.000
_cell.angle_alpha   90.00
_cell.angle_beta   90.00
_cell.angle_gamma   90.00
#
_symmetry.space_group_name_H-M   'P 1'
#
loop_
_entity.id
_entity.type
_entity.pdbx_description
1 polymer ?
#
loop_
_entity_poly.entity_id
_entity_poly.type
_entity_poly.pdbx_seq_one_letter_code
_entity_poly.pdbx_strand_id
1 'polypeptide(L)'
;MAAAETVNSISWWKEPTKDQWYAWWAAWLGWTLDAFDFTVFLLIMLPISQEFGVPLTEVAFVLTVTLWMRLLGAVASGWLADRVGRKIPLMISILGYSACNFIAGFSPTLLFLFIFRALLGIFMGAEWPAGAALAMESWPVRSRGFMSGVLQGSWGIGFALSSLIYGLFYGYIGWRGMLFVGVLPALSVFYVRRYVKEPAVWVENRRLQRTQNREVRVPLLSIFKRGLLGNTLTACWWMASNFILYYSLTALFATHLQKDLGLSPALVATPFLLFNLVGFVAMSFWGWTGDRLGRRWAMIIPAAIAVPIAPLYLLTTDFTWITIGFVLQGAFGGALYSQLPSYLSERFPTEVRATASAFCYHQGAIFGGLVPLVLTFFAEYFQVGLVVPMLVGTVAAAVSVVISLLISPETKGKILVAELQVA
;
A
#
# COMPACT_ATOMS: atom_id res chain seq x y z
N MET A 1 -27.98 -22.40 18.64
CA MET A 1 -28.49 -22.34 17.25
C MET A 1 -29.20 -21.03 16.95
N ALA A 2 -30.20 -20.57 17.70
CA ALA A 2 -30.93 -19.34 17.41
C ALA A 2 -30.09 -18.05 17.33
N ALA A 3 -29.01 -17.92 18.14
CA ALA A 3 -28.13 -16.74 18.09
C ALA A 3 -27.23 -16.72 16.83
N ALA A 4 -26.91 -17.87 16.26
CA ALA A 4 -26.12 -17.97 15.02
C ALA A 4 -26.97 -17.70 13.77
N GLU A 5 -28.27 -18.03 13.82
CA GLU A 5 -29.21 -17.73 12.73
C GLU A 5 -29.58 -16.26 12.66
N THR A 6 -29.68 -15.56 13.81
CA THR A 6 -29.96 -14.11 13.84
C THR A 6 -28.79 -13.28 13.31
N VAL A 7 -27.55 -13.71 13.49
CA VAL A 7 -26.36 -13.00 12.93
C VAL A 7 -26.33 -13.10 11.39
N ASN A 8 -26.82 -14.19 10.81
CA ASN A 8 -26.87 -14.36 9.34
C ASN A 8 -27.97 -13.50 8.66
N SER A 9 -28.93 -12.99 9.40
CA SER A 9 -30.04 -12.17 8.87
C SER A 9 -29.70 -10.66 8.78
N ILE A 10 -28.67 -10.20 9.49
CA ILE A 10 -28.26 -8.79 9.47
C ILE A 10 -27.41 -8.52 8.23
N SER A 11 -27.77 -7.47 7.48
CA SER A 11 -26.94 -7.01 6.35
C SER A 11 -25.54 -6.61 6.82
N TRP A 12 -24.48 -7.00 6.10
CA TRP A 12 -23.09 -6.82 6.51
C TRP A 12 -22.72 -5.37 6.88
N TRP A 13 -23.36 -4.36 6.24
CA TRP A 13 -23.11 -2.92 6.52
C TRP A 13 -23.82 -2.40 7.79
N LYS A 14 -24.74 -3.17 8.36
CA LYS A 14 -25.43 -2.87 9.62
C LYS A 14 -24.75 -3.56 10.82
N GLU A 15 -23.90 -4.55 10.55
CA GLU A 15 -23.17 -5.29 11.60
C GLU A 15 -22.15 -4.41 12.33
N PRO A 16 -21.34 -3.55 11.65
CA PRO A 16 -20.38 -2.72 12.33
C PRO A 16 -21.02 -1.60 13.14
N THR A 17 -20.44 -1.33 14.31
CA THR A 17 -20.80 -0.18 15.16
C THR A 17 -20.34 1.14 14.52
N LYS A 18 -20.86 2.26 15.00
CA LYS A 18 -20.42 3.61 14.58
C LYS A 18 -18.92 3.81 14.81
N ASP A 19 -18.39 3.34 15.94
CA ASP A 19 -16.95 3.47 16.26
C ASP A 19 -16.08 2.68 15.27
N GLN A 20 -16.52 1.51 14.84
CA GLN A 20 -15.84 0.70 13.82
C GLN A 20 -15.83 1.38 12.46
N TRP A 21 -16.95 2.00 12.07
CA TRP A 21 -17.02 2.83 10.88
C TRP A 21 -16.10 4.05 10.95
N TYR A 22 -16.03 4.73 12.09
CA TYR A 22 -15.12 5.86 12.27
C TYR A 22 -13.65 5.44 12.15
N ALA A 23 -13.27 4.30 12.71
CA ALA A 23 -11.92 3.78 12.61
C ALA A 23 -11.57 3.40 11.16
N TRP A 24 -12.50 2.75 10.45
CA TRP A 24 -12.31 2.35 9.07
C TRP A 24 -12.21 3.57 8.12
N TRP A 25 -13.09 4.55 8.26
CA TRP A 25 -13.01 5.77 7.46
C TRP A 25 -11.73 6.57 7.71
N ALA A 26 -11.23 6.57 8.93
CA ALA A 26 -9.95 7.19 9.25
C ALA A 26 -8.78 6.55 8.48
N ALA A 27 -8.74 5.21 8.46
CA ALA A 27 -7.73 4.48 7.72
C ALA A 27 -7.88 4.66 6.19
N TRP A 28 -9.11 4.66 5.68
CA TRP A 28 -9.41 4.87 4.26
C TRP A 28 -9.00 6.28 3.80
N LEU A 29 -9.35 7.30 4.56
CA LEU A 29 -8.94 8.68 4.28
C LEU A 29 -7.42 8.83 4.36
N GLY A 30 -6.78 8.28 5.39
CA GLY A 30 -5.32 8.31 5.52
C GLY A 30 -4.64 7.71 4.31
N TRP A 31 -5.01 6.49 3.92
CA TRP A 31 -4.42 5.82 2.75
C TRP A 31 -4.68 6.53 1.42
N THR A 32 -5.88 7.13 1.25
CA THR A 32 -6.21 7.97 0.10
C THR A 32 -5.30 9.20 0.04
N LEU A 33 -5.08 9.86 1.17
CA LEU A 33 -4.31 11.08 1.26
C LEU A 33 -2.80 10.82 1.17
N ASP A 34 -2.32 9.65 1.64
CA ASP A 34 -0.95 9.18 1.42
C ASP A 34 -0.68 8.99 -0.09
N ALA A 35 -1.60 8.32 -0.80
CA ALA A 35 -1.53 8.16 -2.25
C ALA A 35 -1.57 9.50 -2.99
N PHE A 36 -2.39 10.44 -2.52
CA PHE A 36 -2.46 11.79 -3.06
C PHE A 36 -1.10 12.50 -2.99
N ASP A 37 -0.48 12.56 -1.81
CA ASP A 37 0.80 13.23 -1.61
C ASP A 37 1.95 12.57 -2.39
N PHE A 38 1.96 11.23 -2.42
CA PHE A 38 2.92 10.48 -3.21
C PHE A 38 2.81 10.82 -4.70
N THR A 39 1.60 10.87 -5.23
CA THR A 39 1.34 11.09 -6.66
C THR A 39 1.58 12.54 -7.05
N VAL A 40 1.25 13.51 -6.19
CA VAL A 40 1.57 14.92 -6.42
C VAL A 40 3.06 15.08 -6.75
N PHE A 41 3.94 14.44 -5.99
CA PHE A 41 5.38 14.54 -6.25
C PHE A 41 5.79 13.97 -7.61
N LEU A 42 5.18 12.84 -8.03
CA LEU A 42 5.43 12.27 -9.36
C LEU A 42 5.10 13.25 -10.49
N LEU A 43 4.00 14.01 -10.33
CA LEU A 43 3.53 14.96 -11.35
C LEU A 43 4.40 16.22 -11.45
N ILE A 44 5.09 16.59 -10.36
CA ILE A 44 5.89 17.82 -10.31
C ILE A 44 7.40 17.60 -10.44
N MET A 45 7.87 16.38 -10.66
CA MET A 45 9.31 16.07 -10.77
C MET A 45 9.99 16.85 -11.89
N LEU A 46 9.36 16.93 -13.06
CA LEU A 46 9.93 17.63 -14.21
C LEU A 46 10.06 19.16 -13.96
N PRO A 47 9.04 19.86 -13.49
CA PRO A 47 9.18 21.27 -13.11
C PRO A 47 10.27 21.53 -12.05
N ILE A 48 10.42 20.64 -11.06
CA ILE A 48 11.49 20.73 -10.06
C ILE A 48 12.87 20.61 -10.71
N SER A 49 13.06 19.62 -11.60
CA SER A 49 14.30 19.42 -12.36
C SER A 49 14.67 20.67 -13.17
N GLN A 50 13.70 21.26 -13.84
CA GLN A 50 13.89 22.47 -14.66
C GLN A 50 14.27 23.68 -13.80
N GLU A 51 13.60 23.92 -12.67
CA GLU A 51 13.84 25.07 -11.83
C GLU A 51 15.21 25.02 -11.13
N PHE A 52 15.61 23.84 -10.64
CA PHE A 52 16.92 23.68 -9.98
C PHE A 52 18.06 23.44 -10.98
N GLY A 53 17.78 23.28 -12.28
CA GLY A 53 18.79 23.01 -13.31
C GLY A 53 19.53 21.69 -13.12
N VAL A 54 18.86 20.68 -12.57
CA VAL A 54 19.42 19.35 -12.28
C VAL A 54 18.81 18.29 -13.19
N PRO A 55 19.51 17.18 -13.46
CA PRO A 55 18.95 16.05 -14.19
C PRO A 55 17.70 15.49 -13.48
N LEU A 56 16.71 15.03 -14.27
CA LEU A 56 15.51 14.39 -13.73
C LEU A 56 15.83 13.18 -12.84
N THR A 57 16.94 12.49 -13.10
CA THR A 57 17.44 11.37 -12.29
C THR A 57 17.75 11.75 -10.84
N GLU A 58 18.23 12.98 -10.59
CA GLU A 58 18.47 13.48 -9.23
C GLU A 58 17.14 13.71 -8.49
N VAL A 59 16.15 14.25 -9.16
CA VAL A 59 14.80 14.41 -8.58
C VAL A 59 14.13 13.05 -8.37
N ALA A 60 14.31 12.10 -9.28
CA ALA A 60 13.85 10.72 -9.11
C ALA A 60 14.53 10.03 -7.90
N PHE A 61 15.81 10.33 -7.65
CA PHE A 61 16.52 9.83 -6.46
C PHE A 61 15.91 10.35 -5.15
N VAL A 62 15.40 11.59 -5.12
CA VAL A 62 14.64 12.12 -3.97
C VAL A 62 13.43 11.22 -3.67
N LEU A 63 12.70 10.80 -4.70
CA LEU A 63 11.57 9.86 -4.53
C LEU A 63 12.02 8.51 -4.00
N THR A 64 13.10 7.96 -4.55
CA THR A 64 13.67 6.67 -4.12
C THR A 64 14.01 6.69 -2.63
N VAL A 65 14.70 7.74 -2.18
CA VAL A 65 15.04 7.90 -0.77
C VAL A 65 13.79 8.05 0.10
N THR A 66 12.78 8.78 -0.36
CA THR A 66 11.49 8.88 0.33
C THR A 66 10.88 7.50 0.58
N LEU A 67 10.89 6.62 -0.43
CA LEU A 67 10.38 5.25 -0.32
C LEU A 67 11.20 4.38 0.64
N TRP A 68 12.54 4.49 0.62
CA TRP A 68 13.41 3.73 1.51
C TRP A 68 13.25 4.15 2.97
N MET A 69 13.12 5.45 3.21
CA MET A 69 12.91 5.99 4.56
C MET A 69 11.57 5.56 5.18
N ARG A 70 10.59 5.17 4.36
CA ARG A 70 9.33 4.58 4.83
C ARG A 70 9.54 3.33 5.69
N LEU A 71 10.53 2.48 5.40
CA LEU A 71 10.79 1.30 6.23
C LEU A 71 11.19 1.68 7.66
N LEU A 72 12.06 2.69 7.82
CA LEU A 72 12.47 3.16 9.14
C LEU A 72 11.28 3.70 9.94
N GLY A 73 10.48 4.55 9.29
CA GLY A 73 9.27 5.11 9.88
C GLY A 73 8.23 4.05 10.23
N ALA A 74 8.04 3.07 9.36
CA ALA A 74 7.10 1.97 9.58
C ALA A 74 7.49 1.11 10.78
N VAL A 75 8.76 0.74 10.92
CA VAL A 75 9.24 -0.05 12.05
C VAL A 75 9.10 0.71 13.37
N ALA A 76 9.50 2.00 13.38
CA ALA A 76 9.37 2.85 14.56
C ALA A 76 7.90 3.05 14.97
N SER A 77 7.05 3.31 13.99
CA SER A 77 5.62 3.48 14.20
C SER A 77 4.92 2.19 14.61
N GLY A 78 5.26 1.06 14.00
CA GLY A 78 4.73 -0.24 14.39
C GLY A 78 5.01 -0.53 15.86
N TRP A 79 6.26 -0.30 16.30
CA TRP A 79 6.64 -0.41 17.70
C TRP A 79 5.83 0.53 18.59
N LEU A 80 5.65 1.78 18.18
CA LEU A 80 4.86 2.75 18.92
C LEU A 80 3.38 2.34 18.97
N ALA A 81 2.83 1.87 17.83
CA ALA A 81 1.45 1.45 17.72
C ALA A 81 1.13 0.23 18.61
N ASP A 82 2.05 -0.71 18.75
CA ASP A 82 1.88 -1.85 19.62
C ASP A 82 1.93 -1.46 21.11
N ARG A 83 2.62 -0.36 21.47
CA ARG A 83 2.77 0.13 22.85
C ARG A 83 1.72 1.13 23.32
N VAL A 84 1.41 2.13 22.50
CA VAL A 84 0.57 3.28 22.91
C VAL A 84 -0.80 3.32 22.22
N GLY A 85 -1.02 2.45 21.24
CA GLY A 85 -2.25 2.39 20.45
C GLY A 85 -2.04 2.79 19.00
N ARG A 86 -3.02 2.49 18.16
CA ARG A 86 -2.97 2.68 16.71
C ARG A 86 -3.22 4.15 16.32
N LYS A 87 -4.05 4.83 17.10
CA LYS A 87 -4.50 6.22 16.84
C LYS A 87 -3.36 7.24 16.89
N ILE A 88 -2.51 7.16 17.92
CA ILE A 88 -1.43 8.15 18.14
C ILE A 88 -0.40 8.11 17.00
N PRO A 89 0.17 6.96 16.61
CA PRO A 89 1.09 6.89 15.48
C PRO A 89 0.47 7.36 14.15
N LEU A 90 -0.80 7.05 13.91
CA LEU A 90 -1.53 7.53 12.74
C LEU A 90 -1.61 9.08 12.71
N MET A 91 -1.95 9.70 13.83
CA MET A 91 -2.00 11.17 13.93
C MET A 91 -0.61 11.81 13.75
N ILE A 92 0.44 11.24 14.36
CA ILE A 92 1.82 11.71 14.22
C ILE A 92 2.27 11.60 12.77
N SER A 93 1.94 10.49 12.10
CA SER A 93 2.22 10.25 10.68
C SER A 93 1.62 11.37 9.82
N ILE A 94 0.31 11.55 9.91
CA ILE A 94 -0.41 12.51 9.07
C ILE A 94 0.09 13.94 9.30
N LEU A 95 0.27 14.36 10.56
CA LEU A 95 0.81 15.69 10.86
C LEU A 95 2.24 15.85 10.38
N GLY A 96 3.08 14.82 10.59
CA GLY A 96 4.49 14.86 10.24
C GLY A 96 4.72 14.96 8.73
N TYR A 97 4.07 14.10 7.92
CA TYR A 97 4.26 14.19 6.48
C TYR A 97 3.62 15.45 5.88
N SER A 98 2.47 15.90 6.40
CA SER A 98 1.85 17.15 5.95
C SER A 98 2.73 18.36 6.26
N ALA A 99 3.35 18.42 7.45
CA ALA A 99 4.29 19.48 7.81
C ALA A 99 5.56 19.44 6.93
N CYS A 100 6.13 18.25 6.70
CA CYS A 100 7.29 18.09 5.83
C CYS A 100 6.97 18.53 4.39
N ASN A 101 5.79 18.20 3.87
CA ASN A 101 5.36 18.58 2.53
C ASN A 101 5.18 20.11 2.40
N PHE A 102 4.55 20.73 3.42
CA PHE A 102 4.40 22.18 3.49
C PHE A 102 5.76 22.89 3.51
N ILE A 103 6.69 22.43 4.37
CA ILE A 103 8.04 23.02 4.46
C ILE A 103 8.80 22.78 3.15
N ALA A 104 8.65 21.62 2.51
CA ALA A 104 9.26 21.31 1.21
C ALA A 104 8.79 22.28 0.10
N GLY A 105 7.59 22.86 0.20
CA GLY A 105 7.12 23.89 -0.71
C GLY A 105 7.95 25.19 -0.70
N PHE A 106 8.67 25.46 0.37
CA PHE A 106 9.59 26.60 0.49
C PHE A 106 11.04 26.31 0.06
N SER A 107 11.31 25.14 -0.53
CA SER A 107 12.67 24.69 -0.85
C SER A 107 13.42 25.70 -1.72
N PRO A 108 14.54 26.26 -1.23
CA PRO A 108 15.42 27.11 -2.02
C PRO A 108 16.43 26.29 -2.84
N THR A 109 16.69 25.04 -2.47
CA THR A 109 17.65 24.12 -3.10
C THR A 109 17.12 22.71 -3.16
N LEU A 110 17.67 21.91 -4.09
CA LEU A 110 17.32 20.48 -4.18
C LEU A 110 17.68 19.72 -2.88
N LEU A 111 18.81 20.07 -2.22
CA LEU A 111 19.21 19.45 -0.96
C LEU A 111 18.17 19.67 0.15
N PHE A 112 17.65 20.88 0.25
CA PHE A 112 16.57 21.18 1.21
C PHE A 112 15.33 20.33 0.93
N LEU A 113 14.91 20.28 -0.33
CA LEU A 113 13.80 19.42 -0.77
C LEU A 113 14.07 17.96 -0.42
N PHE A 114 15.26 17.46 -0.70
CA PHE A 114 15.70 16.08 -0.40
C PHE A 114 15.55 15.74 1.09
N ILE A 115 16.05 16.63 1.98
CA ILE A 115 15.97 16.40 3.44
C ILE A 115 14.51 16.29 3.88
N PHE A 116 13.66 17.23 3.48
CA PHE A 116 12.25 17.20 3.90
C PHE A 116 11.45 16.08 3.25
N ARG A 117 11.81 15.65 2.04
CA ARG A 117 11.24 14.47 1.39
C ARG A 117 11.69 13.16 2.06
N ALA A 118 12.93 13.08 2.54
CA ALA A 118 13.40 11.94 3.33
C ALA A 118 12.67 11.85 4.68
N LEU A 119 12.53 12.97 5.41
CA LEU A 119 11.73 13.05 6.64
C LEU A 119 10.26 12.71 6.40
N LEU A 120 9.68 13.21 5.32
CA LEU A 120 8.33 12.86 4.89
C LEU A 120 8.18 11.35 4.73
N GLY A 121 9.16 10.69 4.10
CA GLY A 121 9.17 9.24 3.95
C GLY A 121 9.10 8.51 5.30
N ILE A 122 9.82 8.97 6.32
CA ILE A 122 9.74 8.41 7.68
C ILE A 122 8.31 8.52 8.23
N PHE A 123 7.70 9.71 8.15
CA PHE A 123 6.34 9.90 8.65
C PHE A 123 5.29 9.10 7.86
N MET A 124 5.37 9.08 6.53
CA MET A 124 4.47 8.30 5.68
C MET A 124 4.54 6.79 5.95
N GLY A 125 5.73 6.28 6.32
CA GLY A 125 5.90 4.88 6.67
C GLY A 125 5.03 4.42 7.84
N ALA A 126 4.63 5.34 8.70
CA ALA A 126 3.80 5.07 9.87
C ALA A 126 2.30 4.92 9.55
N GLU A 127 1.84 5.50 8.46
CA GLU A 127 0.42 5.63 8.14
C GLU A 127 -0.24 4.27 7.88
N TRP A 128 0.27 3.53 6.90
CA TRP A 128 -0.36 2.28 6.47
C TRP A 128 -0.47 1.22 7.60
N PRO A 129 0.60 0.89 8.38
CA PRO A 129 0.48 -0.15 9.39
C PRO A 129 -0.45 0.23 10.53
N ALA A 130 -0.44 1.50 10.95
CA ALA A 130 -1.33 1.96 12.00
C ALA A 130 -2.79 2.02 11.53
N GLY A 131 -3.03 2.51 10.31
CA GLY A 131 -4.36 2.58 9.69
C GLY A 131 -4.93 1.19 9.40
N ALA A 132 -4.15 0.30 8.80
CA ALA A 132 -4.59 -1.07 8.50
C ALA A 132 -4.92 -1.85 9.79
N ALA A 133 -4.08 -1.77 10.83
CA ALA A 133 -4.36 -2.39 12.11
C ALA A 133 -5.62 -1.81 12.76
N LEU A 134 -5.73 -0.49 12.80
CA LEU A 134 -6.91 0.23 13.34
C LEU A 134 -8.21 -0.23 12.69
N ALA A 135 -8.23 -0.30 11.34
CA ALA A 135 -9.41 -0.71 10.60
C ALA A 135 -9.71 -2.20 10.79
N MET A 136 -8.72 -3.09 10.58
CA MET A 136 -8.95 -4.53 10.54
C MET A 136 -9.16 -5.16 11.92
N GLU A 137 -8.51 -4.63 12.97
CA GLU A 137 -8.73 -5.08 14.35
C GLU A 137 -10.15 -4.77 14.86
N SER A 138 -10.75 -3.70 14.34
CA SER A 138 -12.08 -3.27 14.71
C SER A 138 -13.18 -3.90 13.85
N TRP A 139 -12.89 -4.34 12.61
CA TRP A 139 -13.90 -4.75 11.64
C TRP A 139 -14.42 -6.17 11.86
N PRO A 140 -15.75 -6.42 11.68
CA PRO A 140 -16.33 -7.76 11.76
C PRO A 140 -15.69 -8.75 10.79
N VAL A 141 -15.52 -10.00 11.23
CA VAL A 141 -14.84 -11.07 10.47
C VAL A 141 -15.52 -11.36 9.14
N ARG A 142 -16.85 -11.30 9.10
CA ARG A 142 -17.70 -11.67 7.95
C ARG A 142 -17.41 -10.88 6.69
N SER A 143 -17.06 -9.58 6.82
CA SER A 143 -16.84 -8.66 5.68
C SER A 143 -15.46 -8.00 5.72
N ARG A 144 -14.53 -8.53 6.53
CA ARG A 144 -13.19 -7.95 6.69
C ARG A 144 -12.38 -7.96 5.41
N GLY A 145 -12.49 -9.02 4.60
CA GLY A 145 -11.81 -9.10 3.31
C GLY A 145 -12.37 -8.11 2.29
N PHE A 146 -13.70 -8.00 2.19
CA PHE A 146 -14.33 -7.00 1.34
C PHE A 146 -13.85 -5.58 1.68
N MET A 147 -13.92 -5.22 2.96
CA MET A 147 -13.53 -3.89 3.42
C MET A 147 -12.01 -3.66 3.37
N SER A 148 -11.21 -4.71 3.44
CA SER A 148 -9.77 -4.68 3.13
C SER A 148 -9.53 -4.30 1.67
N GLY A 149 -10.28 -4.88 0.74
CA GLY A 149 -10.20 -4.55 -0.69
C GLY A 149 -10.61 -3.11 -0.99
N VAL A 150 -11.70 -2.63 -0.38
CA VAL A 150 -12.16 -1.23 -0.52
C VAL A 150 -11.14 -0.26 0.09
N LEU A 151 -10.55 -0.61 1.24
CA LEU A 151 -9.49 0.18 1.88
C LEU A 151 -8.27 0.29 0.95
N GLN A 152 -7.80 -0.82 0.43
CA GLN A 152 -6.59 -0.84 -0.40
C GLN A 152 -6.80 -0.17 -1.76
N GLY A 153 -8.00 -0.29 -2.33
CA GLY A 153 -8.38 0.39 -3.57
C GLY A 153 -8.40 1.91 -3.49
N SER A 154 -8.49 2.49 -2.29
CA SER A 154 -8.48 3.95 -2.09
C SER A 154 -7.19 4.64 -2.57
N TRP A 155 -6.11 3.88 -2.74
CA TRP A 155 -4.88 4.34 -3.40
C TRP A 155 -5.16 4.93 -4.79
N GLY A 156 -5.95 4.23 -5.61
CA GLY A 156 -6.35 4.71 -6.94
C GLY A 156 -7.18 5.99 -6.89
N ILE A 157 -8.00 6.18 -5.85
CA ILE A 157 -8.78 7.41 -5.64
C ILE A 157 -7.85 8.58 -5.29
N GLY A 158 -6.86 8.38 -4.43
CA GLY A 158 -5.83 9.37 -4.11
C GLY A 158 -5.06 9.80 -5.35
N PHE A 159 -4.69 8.83 -6.22
CA PHE A 159 -4.05 9.09 -7.50
C PHE A 159 -4.93 9.95 -8.43
N ALA A 160 -6.21 9.60 -8.57
CA ALA A 160 -7.15 10.36 -9.39
C ALA A 160 -7.36 11.78 -8.85
N LEU A 161 -7.46 11.94 -7.52
CA LEU A 161 -7.63 13.23 -6.86
C LEU A 161 -6.41 14.14 -7.10
N SER A 162 -5.20 13.63 -6.97
CA SER A 162 -3.98 14.39 -7.22
C SER A 162 -3.86 14.82 -8.68
N SER A 163 -4.22 13.95 -9.62
CA SER A 163 -4.23 14.24 -11.05
C SER A 163 -5.27 15.32 -11.40
N LEU A 164 -6.45 15.26 -10.77
CA LEU A 164 -7.50 16.27 -10.94
C LEU A 164 -7.04 17.64 -10.42
N ILE A 165 -6.49 17.69 -9.20
CA ILE A 165 -6.00 18.95 -8.61
C ILE A 165 -4.83 19.52 -9.44
N TYR A 166 -3.92 18.67 -9.89
CA TYR A 166 -2.85 19.06 -10.78
C TYR A 166 -3.38 19.67 -12.08
N GLY A 167 -4.31 19.00 -12.76
CA GLY A 167 -4.89 19.47 -14.01
C GLY A 167 -5.65 20.80 -13.90
N LEU A 168 -6.32 21.03 -12.76
CA LEU A 168 -7.12 22.24 -12.55
C LEU A 168 -6.31 23.44 -12.05
N PHE A 169 -5.33 23.20 -11.16
CA PHE A 169 -4.70 24.28 -10.40
C PHE A 169 -3.21 24.47 -10.66
N TYR A 170 -2.50 23.49 -11.25
CA TYR A 170 -1.05 23.57 -11.43
C TYR A 170 -0.62 24.85 -12.20
N GLY A 171 -1.35 25.22 -13.24
CA GLY A 171 -1.07 26.43 -14.04
C GLY A 171 -1.12 27.75 -13.24
N TYR A 172 -1.82 27.74 -12.10
CA TYR A 172 -1.96 28.92 -11.22
C TYR A 172 -1.00 28.90 -10.04
N ILE A 173 -0.76 27.72 -9.46
CA ILE A 173 -0.02 27.60 -8.18
C ILE A 173 1.40 27.03 -8.35
N GLY A 174 1.72 26.47 -9.51
CA GLY A 174 3.02 25.84 -9.78
C GLY A 174 3.30 24.64 -8.88
N TRP A 175 4.53 24.09 -8.96
CA TRP A 175 4.90 22.90 -8.20
C TRP A 175 4.97 23.13 -6.68
N ARG A 176 5.37 24.33 -6.24
CA ARG A 176 5.37 24.68 -4.80
C ARG A 176 3.96 24.71 -4.24
N GLY A 177 3.02 25.32 -4.98
CA GLY A 177 1.61 25.31 -4.61
C GLY A 177 1.04 23.91 -4.48
N MET A 178 1.45 22.97 -5.35
CA MET A 178 1.04 21.57 -5.25
C MET A 178 1.54 20.92 -3.94
N LEU A 179 2.76 21.24 -3.48
CA LEU A 179 3.26 20.78 -2.17
C LEU A 179 2.50 21.42 -1.00
N PHE A 180 2.08 22.69 -1.12
CA PHE A 180 1.24 23.32 -0.09
C PHE A 180 -0.14 22.69 0.01
N VAL A 181 -0.73 22.24 -1.11
CA VAL A 181 -1.97 21.46 -1.08
C VAL A 181 -1.81 20.16 -0.28
N GLY A 182 -0.62 19.59 -0.25
CA GLY A 182 -0.26 18.44 0.60
C GLY A 182 -0.36 18.66 2.11
N VAL A 183 -0.74 19.86 2.58
CA VAL A 183 -1.09 20.10 3.98
C VAL A 183 -2.53 19.70 4.33
N LEU A 184 -3.40 19.61 3.32
CA LEU A 184 -4.82 19.28 3.54
C LEU A 184 -5.06 17.98 4.31
N PRO A 185 -4.25 16.92 4.13
CA PRO A 185 -4.33 15.72 4.96
C PRO A 185 -4.32 15.98 6.46
N ALA A 186 -3.59 17.01 6.95
CA ALA A 186 -3.55 17.38 8.35
C ALA A 186 -4.96 17.66 8.95
N LEU A 187 -5.91 18.08 8.12
CA LEU A 187 -7.29 18.31 8.56
C LEU A 187 -7.97 17.01 9.00
N SER A 188 -7.60 15.87 8.44
CA SER A 188 -8.14 14.56 8.82
C SER A 188 -7.78 14.19 10.28
N VAL A 189 -6.71 14.76 10.84
CA VAL A 189 -6.30 14.53 12.22
C VAL A 189 -7.36 14.99 13.21
N PHE A 190 -8.08 16.09 12.93
CA PHE A 190 -9.21 16.51 13.74
C PHE A 190 -10.31 15.45 13.80
N TYR A 191 -10.60 14.81 12.64
CA TYR A 191 -11.53 13.69 12.59
C TYR A 191 -11.03 12.50 13.39
N VAL A 192 -9.77 12.09 13.20
CA VAL A 192 -9.15 10.97 13.94
C VAL A 192 -9.17 11.24 15.44
N ARG A 193 -8.78 12.44 15.86
CA ARG A 193 -8.75 12.85 17.28
C ARG A 193 -10.14 12.78 17.91
N ARG A 194 -11.17 13.25 17.20
CA ARG A 194 -12.53 13.44 17.76
C ARG A 194 -13.33 12.15 17.79
N TYR A 195 -13.26 11.34 16.73
CA TYR A 195 -14.21 10.26 16.53
C TYR A 195 -13.61 8.86 16.66
N VAL A 196 -12.30 8.71 16.44
CA VAL A 196 -11.68 7.38 16.42
C VAL A 196 -11.32 6.93 17.83
N LYS A 197 -11.70 5.69 18.17
CA LYS A 197 -11.32 4.99 19.39
C LYS A 197 -10.31 3.89 19.08
N GLU A 198 -9.51 3.50 20.07
CA GLU A 198 -8.63 2.35 19.95
C GLU A 198 -9.43 1.04 19.80
N PRO A 199 -8.93 0.06 19.03
CA PRO A 199 -9.57 -1.24 18.91
C PRO A 199 -9.69 -1.94 20.26
N ALA A 200 -10.88 -2.47 20.57
CA ALA A 200 -11.14 -3.13 21.85
C ALA A 200 -10.19 -4.32 22.09
N VAL A 201 -9.85 -5.07 21.05
CA VAL A 201 -8.91 -6.20 21.13
C VAL A 201 -7.51 -5.73 21.55
N TRP A 202 -7.05 -4.59 21.09
CA TRP A 202 -5.77 -4.02 21.51
C TRP A 202 -5.81 -3.50 22.95
N VAL A 203 -6.87 -2.78 23.32
CA VAL A 203 -7.03 -2.25 24.69
C VAL A 203 -6.98 -3.38 25.70
N GLU A 204 -7.73 -4.45 25.46
CA GLU A 204 -7.76 -5.61 26.37
C GLU A 204 -6.43 -6.37 26.38
N ASN A 205 -5.80 -6.60 25.21
CA ASN A 205 -4.48 -7.21 25.15
C ASN A 205 -3.44 -6.38 25.94
N ARG A 206 -3.47 -5.06 25.82
CA ARG A 206 -2.56 -4.18 26.57
C ARG A 206 -2.83 -4.21 28.08
N ARG A 207 -4.08 -4.33 28.48
CA ARG A 207 -4.47 -4.55 29.87
C ARG A 207 -3.87 -5.86 30.40
N LEU A 208 -4.02 -6.95 29.65
CA LEU A 208 -3.48 -8.26 30.04
C LEU A 208 -1.94 -8.24 30.14
N GLN A 209 -1.24 -7.62 29.21
CA GLN A 209 0.22 -7.47 29.27
C GLN A 209 0.67 -6.80 30.57
N ARG A 210 -0.02 -5.73 30.99
CA ARG A 210 0.30 -4.99 32.21
C ARG A 210 -0.03 -5.78 33.48
N THR A 211 -1.21 -6.40 33.54
CA THR A 211 -1.63 -7.16 34.72
C THR A 211 -0.81 -8.42 34.95
N GLN A 212 -0.30 -9.04 33.88
CA GLN A 212 0.54 -10.27 33.95
C GLN A 212 2.05 -9.97 33.95
N ASN A 213 2.45 -8.68 33.91
CA ASN A 213 3.86 -8.26 33.77
C ASN A 213 4.59 -8.91 32.59
N ARG A 214 3.88 -9.12 31.47
CA ARG A 214 4.38 -9.77 30.24
C ARG A 214 4.36 -8.81 29.06
N GLU A 215 5.08 -7.70 29.21
CA GLU A 215 5.15 -6.71 28.12
C GLU A 215 6.19 -7.08 27.05
N VAL A 216 5.80 -7.05 25.78
CA VAL A 216 6.72 -7.20 24.66
C VAL A 216 7.49 -5.90 24.48
N ARG A 217 8.76 -5.89 24.94
CA ARG A 217 9.60 -4.67 24.92
C ARG A 217 10.09 -4.31 23.52
N VAL A 218 10.46 -5.33 22.72
CA VAL A 218 10.99 -5.13 21.36
C VAL A 218 10.21 -6.03 20.38
N PRO A 219 9.04 -5.58 19.91
CA PRO A 219 8.17 -6.37 19.00
C PRO A 219 8.90 -6.84 17.74
N LEU A 220 9.79 -6.01 17.18
CA LEU A 220 10.55 -6.37 15.97
C LEU A 220 11.42 -7.61 16.16
N LEU A 221 12.09 -7.77 17.31
CA LEU A 221 12.86 -8.98 17.58
C LEU A 221 11.94 -10.18 17.84
N SER A 222 10.76 -9.94 18.37
CA SER A 222 9.80 -11.00 18.70
C SER A 222 9.23 -11.68 17.46
N ILE A 223 9.08 -10.97 16.33
CA ILE A 223 8.60 -11.57 15.08
C ILE A 223 9.61 -12.56 14.45
N PHE A 224 10.88 -12.51 14.84
CA PHE A 224 11.94 -13.43 14.41
C PHE A 224 12.19 -14.58 15.39
N LYS A 225 11.47 -14.67 16.50
CA LYS A 225 11.54 -15.83 17.40
C LYS A 225 10.94 -17.07 16.72
N ARG A 226 11.37 -18.28 17.17
CA ARG A 226 11.01 -19.58 16.56
C ARG A 226 9.51 -19.74 16.28
N GLY A 227 8.63 -19.30 17.17
CA GLY A 227 7.17 -19.42 17.01
C GLY A 227 6.56 -18.56 15.89
N LEU A 228 7.21 -17.45 15.52
CA LEU A 228 6.73 -16.52 14.50
C LEU A 228 7.61 -16.47 13.26
N LEU A 229 8.85 -16.98 13.32
CA LEU A 229 9.85 -16.86 12.25
C LEU A 229 9.32 -17.33 10.89
N GLY A 230 8.75 -18.54 10.82
CA GLY A 230 8.20 -19.08 9.57
C GLY A 230 7.07 -18.23 9.01
N ASN A 231 6.21 -17.70 9.89
CA ASN A 231 5.14 -16.79 9.52
C ASN A 231 5.68 -15.46 9.01
N THR A 232 6.69 -14.89 9.64
CA THR A 232 7.35 -13.65 9.24
C THR A 232 8.06 -13.82 7.89
N LEU A 233 8.86 -14.87 7.70
CA LEU A 233 9.60 -15.12 6.47
C LEU A 233 8.66 -15.33 5.26
N THR A 234 7.59 -16.10 5.43
CA THR A 234 6.61 -16.31 4.36
C THR A 234 5.80 -15.05 4.06
N ALA A 235 5.52 -14.19 5.06
CA ALA A 235 4.90 -12.89 4.84
C ALA A 235 5.82 -11.93 4.09
N CYS A 236 7.10 -11.89 4.47
CA CYS A 236 8.11 -11.09 3.78
C CYS A 236 8.31 -11.55 2.33
N TRP A 237 8.41 -12.85 2.09
CA TRP A 237 8.54 -13.39 0.74
C TRP A 237 7.33 -13.04 -0.13
N TRP A 238 6.12 -13.29 0.38
CA TRP A 238 4.91 -12.91 -0.33
C TRP A 238 4.87 -11.42 -0.66
N MET A 239 5.18 -10.56 0.31
CA MET A 239 5.16 -9.11 0.09
C MET A 239 6.23 -8.64 -0.91
N ALA A 240 7.46 -9.16 -0.82
CA ALA A 240 8.50 -8.88 -1.79
C ALA A 240 8.08 -9.28 -3.22
N SER A 241 7.55 -10.50 -3.37
CA SER A 241 7.05 -11.00 -4.66
C SER A 241 5.90 -10.14 -5.20
N ASN A 242 5.01 -9.69 -4.34
CA ASN A 242 3.87 -8.85 -4.71
C ASN A 242 4.32 -7.46 -5.21
N PHE A 243 5.28 -6.84 -4.54
CA PHE A 243 5.87 -5.58 -4.99
C PHE A 243 6.68 -5.74 -6.28
N ILE A 244 7.47 -6.81 -6.40
CA ILE A 244 8.21 -7.11 -7.64
C ILE A 244 7.22 -7.28 -8.80
N LEU A 245 6.12 -8.01 -8.60
CA LEU A 245 5.08 -8.19 -9.62
C LEU A 245 4.50 -6.84 -10.04
N TYR A 246 4.03 -6.04 -9.10
CA TYR A 246 3.41 -4.73 -9.37
C TYR A 246 4.35 -3.79 -10.15
N TYR A 247 5.61 -3.68 -9.73
CA TYR A 247 6.57 -2.81 -10.43
C TYR A 247 7.03 -3.40 -11.77
N SER A 248 7.08 -4.72 -11.94
CA SER A 248 7.32 -5.34 -13.25
C SER A 248 6.22 -5.04 -14.26
N LEU A 249 4.97 -4.93 -13.78
CA LEU A 249 3.82 -4.57 -14.61
C LEU A 249 3.80 -3.07 -14.98
N THR A 250 4.19 -2.18 -14.05
CA THR A 250 3.82 -0.77 -14.14
C THR A 250 5.00 0.17 -14.34
N ALA A 251 6.17 -0.15 -13.78
CA ALA A 251 7.24 0.84 -13.63
C ALA A 251 7.84 1.35 -14.95
N LEU A 252 8.04 0.46 -15.92
CA LEU A 252 8.60 0.83 -17.23
C LEU A 252 7.56 0.83 -18.35
N PHE A 253 6.31 0.52 -18.05
CA PHE A 253 5.27 0.42 -19.06
C PHE A 253 5.00 1.74 -19.78
N ALA A 254 4.93 2.85 -19.05
CA ALA A 254 4.80 4.18 -19.65
C ALA A 254 6.00 4.53 -20.54
N THR A 255 7.21 4.17 -20.11
CA THR A 255 8.45 4.36 -20.90
C THR A 255 8.40 3.54 -22.18
N HIS A 256 7.98 2.27 -22.11
CA HIS A 256 7.78 1.43 -23.29
C HIS A 256 6.79 2.05 -24.29
N LEU A 257 5.63 2.51 -23.82
CA LEU A 257 4.62 3.12 -24.69
C LEU A 257 5.13 4.40 -25.35
N GLN A 258 5.87 5.25 -24.64
CA GLN A 258 6.38 6.50 -25.17
C GLN A 258 7.62 6.31 -26.08
N LYS A 259 8.60 5.52 -25.61
CA LYS A 259 9.91 5.38 -26.26
C LYS A 259 9.89 4.37 -27.41
N ASP A 260 9.28 3.20 -27.17
CA ASP A 260 9.32 2.10 -28.14
C ASP A 260 8.18 2.19 -29.15
N LEU A 261 6.99 2.69 -28.73
CA LEU A 261 5.81 2.80 -29.59
C LEU A 261 5.52 4.25 -30.03
N GLY A 262 6.25 5.25 -29.53
CA GLY A 262 6.11 6.66 -29.94
C GLY A 262 4.78 7.31 -29.55
N LEU A 263 4.05 6.74 -28.56
CA LEU A 263 2.75 7.26 -28.16
C LEU A 263 2.86 8.59 -27.40
N SER A 264 1.91 9.50 -27.65
CA SER A 264 1.85 10.77 -26.92
C SER A 264 1.54 10.56 -25.44
N PRO A 265 1.99 11.45 -24.54
CA PRO A 265 1.70 11.37 -23.10
C PRO A 265 0.19 11.28 -22.78
N ALA A 266 -0.65 11.95 -23.56
CA ALA A 266 -2.11 11.89 -23.41
C ALA A 266 -2.69 10.49 -23.69
N LEU A 267 -2.19 9.81 -24.72
CA LEU A 267 -2.58 8.43 -25.04
C LEU A 267 -2.09 7.46 -23.96
N VAL A 268 -0.88 7.66 -23.46
CA VAL A 268 -0.31 6.82 -22.37
C VAL A 268 -1.12 6.93 -21.08
N ALA A 269 -1.69 8.10 -20.79
CA ALA A 269 -2.49 8.30 -19.57
C ALA A 269 -3.77 7.43 -19.52
N THR A 270 -4.36 7.13 -20.69
CA THR A 270 -5.65 6.41 -20.77
C THR A 270 -5.59 4.99 -20.18
N PRO A 271 -4.65 4.10 -20.58
CA PRO A 271 -4.51 2.77 -19.97
C PRO A 271 -4.30 2.83 -18.46
N PHE A 272 -3.49 3.77 -17.98
CA PHE A 272 -3.22 3.93 -16.53
C PHE A 272 -4.44 4.37 -15.76
N LEU A 273 -5.23 5.31 -16.27
CA LEU A 273 -6.47 5.74 -15.64
C LEU A 273 -7.46 4.59 -15.51
N LEU A 274 -7.67 3.87 -16.61
CA LEU A 274 -8.59 2.72 -16.63
C LEU A 274 -8.09 1.57 -15.74
N PHE A 275 -6.78 1.29 -15.73
CA PHE A 275 -6.15 0.32 -14.81
C PHE A 275 -6.49 0.62 -13.34
N ASN A 276 -6.40 1.87 -12.91
CA ASN A 276 -6.69 2.28 -11.54
C ASN A 276 -8.19 2.21 -11.21
N LEU A 277 -9.06 2.65 -12.12
CA LEU A 277 -10.51 2.61 -11.91
C LEU A 277 -11.04 1.16 -11.84
N VAL A 278 -10.65 0.33 -12.78
CA VAL A 278 -11.02 -1.08 -12.78
C VAL A 278 -10.36 -1.82 -11.62
N GLY A 279 -9.11 -1.46 -11.29
CA GLY A 279 -8.38 -1.99 -10.14
C GLY A 279 -9.11 -1.74 -8.82
N PHE A 280 -9.70 -0.56 -8.61
CA PHE A 280 -10.51 -0.28 -7.41
C PHE A 280 -11.70 -1.23 -7.27
N VAL A 281 -12.46 -1.40 -8.35
CA VAL A 281 -13.62 -2.32 -8.38
C VAL A 281 -13.16 -3.76 -8.16
N ALA A 282 -12.09 -4.15 -8.84
CA ALA A 282 -11.53 -5.51 -8.75
C ALA A 282 -10.98 -5.81 -7.35
N MET A 283 -10.29 -4.85 -6.69
CA MET A 283 -9.84 -5.03 -5.31
C MET A 283 -11.01 -5.27 -4.35
N SER A 284 -12.13 -4.58 -4.54
CA SER A 284 -13.35 -4.81 -3.76
C SER A 284 -13.93 -6.20 -4.02
N PHE A 285 -13.98 -6.64 -5.28
CA PHE A 285 -14.43 -7.97 -5.68
C PHE A 285 -13.54 -9.09 -5.11
N TRP A 286 -12.21 -8.98 -5.27
CA TRP A 286 -11.28 -9.96 -4.71
C TRP A 286 -11.24 -9.93 -3.19
N GLY A 287 -11.51 -8.76 -2.58
CA GLY A 287 -11.75 -8.63 -1.15
C GLY A 287 -12.92 -9.50 -0.68
N TRP A 288 -14.06 -9.37 -1.35
CA TRP A 288 -15.25 -10.18 -1.10
C TRP A 288 -15.02 -11.69 -1.38
N THR A 289 -14.30 -12.00 -2.45
CA THR A 289 -13.91 -13.38 -2.78
C THR A 289 -13.07 -13.98 -1.64
N GLY A 290 -12.19 -13.19 -1.02
CA GLY A 290 -11.40 -13.62 0.13
C GLY A 290 -12.22 -13.97 1.37
N ASP A 291 -13.37 -13.34 1.58
CA ASP A 291 -14.28 -13.72 2.66
C ASP A 291 -15.01 -15.06 2.36
N ARG A 292 -15.12 -15.45 1.09
CA ARG A 292 -15.81 -16.68 0.67
C ARG A 292 -14.90 -17.86 0.41
N LEU A 293 -13.87 -17.68 -0.41
CA LEU A 293 -12.94 -18.76 -0.82
C LEU A 293 -11.72 -18.89 0.10
N GLY A 294 -11.41 -17.85 0.87
CA GLY A 294 -10.21 -17.76 1.68
C GLY A 294 -9.23 -16.71 1.15
N ARG A 295 -8.39 -16.18 2.07
CA ARG A 295 -7.45 -15.10 1.77
C ARG A 295 -6.44 -15.50 0.70
N ARG A 296 -5.89 -16.70 0.84
CA ARG A 296 -4.88 -17.23 -0.08
C ARG A 296 -5.42 -17.38 -1.49
N TRP A 297 -6.57 -18.03 -1.67
CA TRP A 297 -7.14 -18.27 -2.99
C TRP A 297 -7.56 -16.99 -3.70
N ALA A 298 -8.06 -16.00 -2.95
CA ALA A 298 -8.39 -14.68 -3.49
C ALA A 298 -7.17 -13.90 -4.00
N MET A 299 -5.96 -14.33 -3.68
CA MET A 299 -4.70 -13.78 -4.21
C MET A 299 -4.04 -14.73 -5.21
N ILE A 300 -4.09 -16.05 -5.02
CA ILE A 300 -3.49 -17.04 -5.93
C ILE A 300 -4.18 -17.01 -7.30
N ILE A 301 -5.50 -17.00 -7.32
CA ILE A 301 -6.27 -17.04 -8.58
C ILE A 301 -5.93 -15.82 -9.46
N PRO A 302 -6.04 -14.57 -8.98
CA PRO A 302 -5.70 -13.42 -9.81
C PRO A 302 -4.21 -13.38 -10.18
N ALA A 303 -3.28 -13.84 -9.33
CA ALA A 303 -1.86 -13.95 -9.69
C ALA A 303 -1.62 -14.92 -10.85
N ALA A 304 -2.30 -16.09 -10.81
CA ALA A 304 -2.19 -17.07 -11.89
C ALA A 304 -2.78 -16.57 -13.22
N ILE A 305 -3.91 -15.84 -13.15
CA ILE A 305 -4.56 -15.24 -14.34
C ILE A 305 -3.73 -14.07 -14.90
N ALA A 306 -3.01 -13.33 -14.06
CA ALA A 306 -2.15 -12.24 -14.49
C ALA A 306 -1.05 -12.69 -15.47
N VAL A 307 -0.58 -13.95 -15.35
CA VAL A 307 0.46 -14.52 -16.22
C VAL A 307 0.08 -14.52 -17.70
N PRO A 308 -1.02 -15.15 -18.13
CA PRO A 308 -1.42 -15.16 -19.55
C PRO A 308 -1.92 -13.80 -20.04
N ILE A 309 -2.24 -12.85 -19.18
CA ILE A 309 -2.62 -11.50 -19.57
C ILE A 309 -1.39 -10.67 -19.98
N ALA A 310 -0.23 -10.89 -19.36
CA ALA A 310 0.95 -10.08 -19.61
C ALA A 310 1.36 -10.01 -21.09
N PRO A 311 1.39 -11.10 -21.88
CA PRO A 311 1.66 -11.06 -23.32
C PRO A 311 0.66 -10.21 -24.12
N LEU A 312 -0.60 -10.14 -23.70
CA LEU A 312 -1.66 -9.43 -24.46
C LEU A 312 -1.38 -7.94 -24.62
N TYR A 313 -0.70 -7.30 -23.67
CA TYR A 313 -0.40 -5.89 -23.74
C TYR A 313 1.08 -5.57 -23.93
N LEU A 314 1.98 -6.54 -23.66
CA LEU A 314 3.41 -6.34 -23.83
C LEU A 314 3.92 -6.74 -25.22
N LEU A 315 3.29 -7.72 -25.89
CA LEU A 315 3.75 -8.24 -27.17
C LEU A 315 2.98 -7.68 -28.38
N THR A 316 2.03 -6.75 -28.17
CA THR A 316 1.27 -6.13 -29.26
C THR A 316 1.67 -4.66 -29.43
N THR A 317 1.48 -4.14 -30.64
CA THR A 317 1.61 -2.71 -30.94
C THR A 317 0.25 -2.01 -31.13
N ASP A 318 -0.84 -2.77 -31.13
CA ASP A 318 -2.20 -2.23 -31.24
C ASP A 318 -2.63 -1.59 -29.92
N PHE A 319 -2.93 -0.29 -29.94
CA PHE A 319 -3.28 0.47 -28.76
C PHE A 319 -4.54 -0.04 -28.04
N THR A 320 -5.50 -0.62 -28.77
CA THR A 320 -6.72 -1.18 -28.20
C THR A 320 -6.41 -2.41 -27.36
N TRP A 321 -5.62 -3.35 -27.90
CA TRP A 321 -5.20 -4.54 -27.18
C TRP A 321 -4.25 -4.24 -26.03
N ILE A 322 -3.36 -3.25 -26.19
CA ILE A 322 -2.51 -2.73 -25.11
C ILE A 322 -3.39 -2.25 -23.96
N THR A 323 -4.40 -1.41 -24.26
CA THR A 323 -5.30 -0.85 -23.24
C THR A 323 -6.12 -1.96 -22.57
N ILE A 324 -6.76 -2.84 -23.33
CA ILE A 324 -7.56 -3.94 -22.78
C ILE A 324 -6.70 -4.86 -21.89
N GLY A 325 -5.55 -5.29 -22.39
CA GLY A 325 -4.66 -6.18 -21.66
C GLY A 325 -4.14 -5.54 -20.36
N PHE A 326 -3.74 -4.27 -20.40
CA PHE A 326 -3.26 -3.57 -19.22
C PHE A 326 -4.37 -3.32 -18.19
N VAL A 327 -5.59 -3.00 -18.63
CA VAL A 327 -6.77 -2.87 -17.75
C VAL A 327 -7.13 -4.20 -17.09
N LEU A 328 -7.11 -5.30 -17.86
CA LEU A 328 -7.27 -6.64 -17.30
C LEU A 328 -6.18 -6.97 -16.27
N GLN A 329 -4.94 -6.52 -16.54
CA GLN A 329 -3.85 -6.67 -15.58
C GLN A 329 -4.13 -5.91 -14.27
N GLY A 330 -4.79 -4.74 -14.34
CA GLY A 330 -5.28 -4.01 -13.16
C GLY A 330 -6.30 -4.81 -12.36
N ALA A 331 -7.21 -5.50 -13.06
CA ALA A 331 -8.25 -6.32 -12.43
C ALA A 331 -7.71 -7.59 -11.75
N PHE A 332 -6.56 -8.10 -12.18
CA PHE A 332 -5.96 -9.34 -11.67
C PHE A 332 -4.60 -9.06 -10.99
N GLY A 333 -3.58 -8.67 -11.70
CA GLY A 333 -2.25 -8.43 -11.13
C GLY A 333 -2.19 -7.25 -10.15
N GLY A 334 -2.93 -6.17 -10.42
CA GLY A 334 -3.05 -5.03 -9.50
C GLY A 334 -3.91 -5.33 -8.28
N ALA A 335 -4.92 -6.18 -8.42
CA ALA A 335 -5.87 -6.48 -7.35
C ALA A 335 -5.36 -7.43 -6.26
N LEU A 336 -4.14 -7.95 -6.38
CA LEU A 336 -3.49 -8.80 -5.37
C LEU A 336 -3.35 -8.13 -4.00
N TYR A 337 -3.34 -6.80 -3.98
CA TYR A 337 -3.28 -6.02 -2.74
C TYR A 337 -4.58 -6.02 -1.94
N SER A 338 -5.69 -6.51 -2.50
CA SER A 338 -7.03 -6.50 -1.88
C SER A 338 -7.08 -7.14 -0.48
N GLN A 339 -6.36 -8.25 -0.28
CA GLN A 339 -6.36 -8.98 0.99
C GLN A 339 -5.29 -8.50 1.97
N LEU A 340 -4.43 -7.57 1.57
CA LEU A 340 -3.21 -7.23 2.29
C LEU A 340 -3.47 -6.71 3.71
N PRO A 341 -4.37 -5.73 3.97
CA PRO A 341 -4.69 -5.29 5.31
C PRO A 341 -5.26 -6.41 6.20
N SER A 342 -6.21 -7.18 5.69
CA SER A 342 -6.84 -8.27 6.44
C SER A 342 -5.87 -9.41 6.69
N TYR A 343 -5.16 -9.87 5.66
CA TYR A 343 -4.28 -11.03 5.74
C TYR A 343 -3.08 -10.79 6.66
N LEU A 344 -2.41 -9.64 6.57
CA LEU A 344 -1.32 -9.31 7.49
C LEU A 344 -1.82 -9.16 8.93
N SER A 345 -2.97 -8.51 9.14
CA SER A 345 -3.55 -8.36 10.48
C SER A 345 -3.95 -9.70 11.10
N GLU A 346 -4.43 -10.64 10.29
CA GLU A 346 -4.84 -11.98 10.72
C GLU A 346 -3.64 -12.93 10.98
N ARG A 347 -2.47 -12.64 10.41
CA ARG A 347 -1.27 -13.49 10.55
C ARG A 347 -0.57 -13.34 11.88
N PHE A 348 -0.61 -12.17 12.50
CA PHE A 348 0.21 -11.85 13.67
C PHE A 348 -0.62 -11.64 14.95
N PRO A 349 -0.08 -12.05 16.11
CA PRO A 349 -0.67 -11.74 17.42
C PRO A 349 -0.79 -10.24 17.68
N THR A 350 -1.76 -9.87 18.51
CA THR A 350 -2.10 -8.46 18.80
C THR A 350 -0.91 -7.66 19.37
N GLU A 351 -0.02 -8.34 20.15
CA GLU A 351 1.15 -7.72 20.79
C GLU A 351 2.21 -7.19 19.81
N VAL A 352 2.28 -7.77 18.60
CA VAL A 352 3.32 -7.47 17.61
C VAL A 352 2.75 -7.16 16.22
N ARG A 353 1.43 -7.08 16.08
CA ARG A 353 0.72 -7.02 14.79
C ARG A 353 1.10 -5.80 13.97
N ALA A 354 1.11 -4.62 14.57
CA ALA A 354 1.44 -3.40 13.85
C ALA A 354 2.91 -3.41 13.41
N THR A 355 3.83 -3.80 14.29
CA THR A 355 5.26 -3.93 13.95
C THR A 355 5.49 -4.98 12.86
N ALA A 356 4.85 -6.14 12.95
CA ALA A 356 4.99 -7.21 11.97
C ALA A 356 4.47 -6.79 10.58
N SER A 357 3.27 -6.20 10.54
CA SER A 357 2.67 -5.70 9.31
C SER A 357 3.52 -4.59 8.69
N ALA A 358 4.02 -3.66 9.51
CA ALA A 358 4.90 -2.59 9.08
C ALA A 358 6.19 -3.11 8.43
N PHE A 359 6.87 -4.04 9.10
CA PHE A 359 8.12 -4.62 8.61
C PHE A 359 7.89 -5.44 7.33
N CYS A 360 6.93 -6.38 7.36
CA CYS A 360 6.67 -7.25 6.21
C CYS A 360 6.25 -6.48 4.95
N TYR A 361 5.47 -5.41 5.10
CA TYR A 361 5.06 -4.56 3.98
C TYR A 361 6.24 -3.78 3.41
N HIS A 362 6.92 -2.98 4.24
CA HIS A 362 7.88 -2.00 3.74
C HIS A 362 9.21 -2.62 3.29
N GLN A 363 9.60 -3.79 3.82
CA GLN A 363 10.74 -4.51 3.26
C GLN A 363 10.46 -4.96 1.82
N GLY A 364 9.20 -5.36 1.51
CA GLY A 364 8.80 -5.69 0.15
C GLY A 364 8.91 -4.50 -0.80
N ALA A 365 8.57 -3.30 -0.34
CA ALA A 365 8.67 -2.08 -1.12
C ALA A 365 10.12 -1.75 -1.54
N ILE A 366 11.12 -2.12 -0.72
CA ILE A 366 12.54 -1.96 -1.09
C ILE A 366 12.87 -2.81 -2.32
N PHE A 367 12.48 -4.09 -2.33
CA PHE A 367 12.69 -4.97 -3.49
C PHE A 367 11.93 -4.47 -4.72
N GLY A 368 10.68 -4.02 -4.54
CA GLY A 368 9.90 -3.40 -5.62
C GLY A 368 10.59 -2.18 -6.21
N GLY A 369 11.16 -1.30 -5.38
CA GLY A 369 11.89 -0.11 -5.82
C GLY A 369 13.15 -0.40 -6.64
N LEU A 370 13.73 -1.62 -6.54
CA LEU A 370 14.86 -2.04 -7.35
C LEU A 370 14.45 -2.59 -8.73
N VAL A 371 13.19 -2.93 -8.93
CA VAL A 371 12.71 -3.57 -10.17
C VAL A 371 13.00 -2.74 -11.41
N PRO A 372 12.71 -1.42 -11.47
CA PRO A 372 13.00 -0.64 -12.68
C PRO A 372 14.49 -0.71 -13.07
N LEU A 373 15.38 -0.60 -12.07
CA LEU A 373 16.83 -0.69 -12.29
C LEU A 373 17.23 -2.07 -12.85
N VAL A 374 16.72 -3.14 -12.24
CA VAL A 374 17.03 -4.51 -12.66
C VAL A 374 16.51 -4.77 -14.08
N LEU A 375 15.28 -4.38 -14.38
CA LEU A 375 14.70 -4.59 -15.72
C LEU A 375 15.43 -3.79 -16.78
N THR A 376 15.81 -2.54 -16.50
CA THR A 376 16.58 -1.70 -17.43
C THR A 376 17.97 -2.29 -17.66
N PHE A 377 18.65 -2.73 -16.60
CA PHE A 377 19.95 -3.39 -16.71
C PHE A 377 19.89 -4.63 -17.63
N PHE A 378 18.89 -5.50 -17.44
CA PHE A 378 18.72 -6.67 -18.31
C PHE A 378 18.37 -6.29 -19.75
N ALA A 379 17.53 -5.26 -19.95
CA ALA A 379 17.19 -4.77 -21.28
C ALA A 379 18.43 -4.30 -22.04
N GLU A 380 19.30 -3.55 -21.38
CA GLU A 380 20.54 -3.01 -21.98
C GLU A 380 21.62 -4.08 -22.14
N TYR A 381 21.86 -4.91 -21.14
CA TYR A 381 22.92 -5.93 -21.16
C TYR A 381 22.67 -6.99 -22.22
N PHE A 382 21.42 -7.48 -22.36
CA PHE A 382 21.07 -8.48 -23.36
C PHE A 382 20.55 -7.87 -24.68
N GLN A 383 20.41 -6.57 -24.76
CA GLN A 383 19.88 -5.83 -25.93
C GLN A 383 18.51 -6.35 -26.44
N VAL A 384 17.64 -6.74 -25.50
CA VAL A 384 16.32 -7.34 -25.80
C VAL A 384 15.15 -6.34 -25.67
N GLY A 385 15.45 -5.06 -25.46
CA GLY A 385 14.41 -4.04 -25.20
C GLY A 385 13.70 -4.23 -23.86
N LEU A 386 12.72 -3.37 -23.54
CA LEU A 386 12.05 -3.36 -22.23
C LEU A 386 11.01 -4.48 -22.07
N VAL A 387 10.39 -4.92 -23.17
CA VAL A 387 9.26 -5.88 -23.17
C VAL A 387 9.65 -7.23 -22.56
N VAL A 388 10.78 -7.79 -22.99
CA VAL A 388 11.22 -9.13 -22.54
C VAL A 388 11.52 -9.15 -21.03
N PRO A 389 12.34 -8.24 -20.47
CA PRO A 389 12.55 -8.18 -19.02
C PRO A 389 11.26 -7.95 -18.22
N MET A 390 10.35 -7.09 -18.69
CA MET A 390 9.06 -6.85 -18.03
C MET A 390 8.20 -8.12 -18.03
N LEU A 391 8.12 -8.84 -19.14
CA LEU A 391 7.37 -10.09 -19.24
C LEU A 391 7.94 -11.18 -18.33
N VAL A 392 9.25 -11.39 -18.39
CA VAL A 392 9.95 -12.38 -17.54
C VAL A 392 9.81 -12.03 -16.07
N GLY A 393 10.01 -10.74 -15.71
CA GLY A 393 9.85 -10.25 -14.35
C GLY A 393 8.42 -10.46 -13.82
N THR A 394 7.42 -10.18 -14.66
CA THR A 394 5.99 -10.38 -14.31
C THR A 394 5.69 -11.86 -14.07
N VAL A 395 6.09 -12.74 -14.98
CA VAL A 395 5.84 -14.20 -14.86
C VAL A 395 6.56 -14.77 -13.64
N ALA A 396 7.85 -14.45 -13.46
CA ALA A 396 8.65 -14.95 -12.34
C ALA A 396 8.08 -14.46 -10.99
N ALA A 397 7.69 -13.20 -10.91
CA ALA A 397 7.10 -12.64 -9.70
C ALA A 397 5.71 -13.24 -9.41
N ALA A 398 4.85 -13.43 -10.41
CA ALA A 398 3.54 -14.06 -10.23
C ALA A 398 3.67 -15.51 -9.74
N VAL A 399 4.59 -16.29 -10.32
CA VAL A 399 4.91 -17.65 -9.85
C VAL A 399 5.40 -17.60 -8.39
N SER A 400 6.28 -16.65 -8.05
CA SER A 400 6.79 -16.47 -6.70
C SER A 400 5.67 -16.10 -5.71
N VAL A 401 4.71 -15.25 -6.10
CA VAL A 401 3.50 -14.94 -5.30
C VAL A 401 2.70 -16.22 -5.04
N VAL A 402 2.43 -17.02 -6.07
CA VAL A 402 1.67 -18.27 -5.93
C VAL A 402 2.38 -19.24 -4.98
N ILE A 403 3.68 -19.47 -5.16
CA ILE A 403 4.47 -20.38 -4.30
C ILE A 403 4.46 -19.89 -2.86
N SER A 404 4.73 -18.59 -2.64
CA SER A 404 4.77 -18.01 -1.29
C SER A 404 3.42 -18.12 -0.55
N LEU A 405 2.32 -17.98 -1.29
CA LEU A 405 0.97 -18.14 -0.73
C LEU A 405 0.59 -19.59 -0.48
N LEU A 406 1.03 -20.54 -1.33
CA LEU A 406 0.78 -21.97 -1.12
C LEU A 406 1.40 -22.49 0.19
N ILE A 407 2.57 -22.00 0.57
CA ILE A 407 3.24 -22.37 1.82
C ILE A 407 2.81 -21.50 3.02
N SER A 408 2.09 -20.42 2.79
CA SER A 408 1.60 -19.50 3.84
C SER A 408 0.33 -20.05 4.48
N PRO A 409 0.01 -19.70 5.74
CA PRO A 409 -1.22 -20.15 6.41
C PRO A 409 -2.46 -19.50 5.79
N GLU A 410 -3.58 -20.24 5.74
CA GLU A 410 -4.90 -19.63 5.48
C GLU A 410 -5.43 -18.99 6.76
N THR A 411 -6.02 -17.80 6.62
CA THR A 411 -6.50 -17.03 7.78
C THR A 411 -7.98 -16.70 7.73
N LYS A 412 -8.71 -17.22 6.73
CA LYS A 412 -10.16 -17.00 6.60
C LYS A 412 -10.89 -17.31 7.91
N GLY A 413 -11.70 -16.37 8.34
CA GLY A 413 -12.53 -16.55 9.54
C GLY A 413 -11.77 -16.40 10.87
N LYS A 414 -10.47 -16.04 10.83
CA LYS A 414 -9.68 -15.89 12.06
C LYS A 414 -10.21 -14.73 12.90
N ILE A 415 -10.59 -15.06 14.14
CA ILE A 415 -10.97 -14.07 15.15
C ILE A 415 -9.69 -13.51 15.75
N LEU A 416 -9.61 -12.18 15.83
CA LEU A 416 -8.48 -11.51 16.48
C LEU A 416 -8.75 -11.49 17.98
N VAL A 417 -7.83 -12.11 18.74
CA VAL A 417 -7.98 -12.29 20.18
C VAL A 417 -7.05 -11.36 20.95
N ALA A 418 -7.45 -11.03 22.18
CA ALA A 418 -6.66 -10.22 23.09
C ALA A 418 -5.68 -11.05 23.94
N GLU A 419 -5.81 -12.36 23.94
CA GLU A 419 -4.95 -13.27 24.71
C GLU A 419 -3.47 -13.13 24.32
N LEU A 420 -2.58 -13.27 25.32
CA LEU A 420 -1.13 -13.17 25.10
C LEU A 420 -0.60 -14.42 24.42
N GLN A 421 0.04 -14.25 23.26
CA GLN A 421 0.58 -15.33 22.43
C GLN A 421 2.10 -15.29 22.31
N VAL A 422 2.73 -14.14 22.53
CA VAL A 422 4.17 -13.91 22.29
C VAL A 422 4.92 -13.62 23.58
N ALA A 423 4.26 -13.09 24.56
CA ALA A 423 4.86 -12.62 25.81
C ALA A 423 5.19 -13.76 26.78
#